data_584abdad406a7fea5d06ec7b45983626
#
_entry.id   584abdad406a7fea5d06ec7b45983626
#
_cell.length_a   1.000
_cell.length_b   1.000
_cell.length_c   1.000
_cell.angle_alpha   90.00
_cell.angle_beta   90.00
_cell.angle_gamma   90.00
#
_symmetry.space_group_name_H-M   'P 1'
#
loop_
_entity.id
_entity.type
_entity.pdbx_description
1 polymer ?
#
loop_
_entity_poly.entity_id
_entity_poly.type
_entity_poly.pdbx_seq_one_letter_code
_entity_poly.pdbx_strand_id
1 'polypeptide(L)'
;MLNAVGKHSIDVAACPCCAHRTGSGTCPVCFWTDDGSTDENAEVARGGPNGDLSLAHARLNYAIYGASHPRYQDAVRPPRPDELP
;
A
#
# COMPACT_ATOMS: atom_id res chain seq x y z
N MET A 1 -17.39 1.80 -27.50
CA MET A 1 -17.24 1.91 -26.96
C MET A 1 -16.44 1.97 -26.49
N LEU A 2 -16.23 2.19 -26.69
CA LEU A 2 -15.69 2.23 -26.21
C LEU A 2 -15.15 2.36 -25.37
N ASN A 3 -15.02 2.54 -25.15
CA ASN A 3 -14.55 2.64 -24.25
C ASN A 3 -14.16 2.26 -23.33
N ALA A 4 -14.41 2.49 -23.67
CA ALA A 4 -14.41 2.08 -22.37
C ALA A 4 -13.31 1.33 -21.86
N VAL A 5 -12.81 0.92 -22.65
CA VAL A 5 -11.78 0.25 -22.43
C VAL A 5 -10.72 0.83 -21.65
N GLY A 6 -10.20 1.85 -22.08
CA GLY A 6 -9.11 2.46 -21.44
C GLY A 6 -9.35 2.80 -20.02
N LYS A 7 -10.56 3.04 -19.65
CA LYS A 7 -10.79 3.45 -18.33
C LYS A 7 -10.54 2.36 -17.32
N HIS A 8 -10.47 1.15 -17.72
CA HIS A 8 -10.20 0.10 -16.77
C HIS A 8 -8.77 0.14 -16.24
N SER A 9 -7.84 0.60 -17.04
CA SER A 9 -6.46 0.61 -16.62
C SER A 9 -6.19 1.68 -15.58
N ILE A 10 -7.10 2.65 -15.43
CA ILE A 10 -6.88 3.69 -14.45
C ILE A 10 -7.49 3.33 -13.11
N ASP A 11 -8.13 2.19 -13.02
CA ASP A 11 -8.76 1.77 -11.78
C ASP A 11 -7.82 0.92 -10.94
N VAL A 12 -6.55 1.27 -10.92
CA VAL A 12 -5.59 0.59 -10.08
C VAL A 12 -5.82 1.04 -8.64
N ALA A 13 -5.99 0.07 -7.75
CA ALA A 13 -6.28 0.36 -6.36
C ALA A 13 -5.11 1.08 -5.70
N ALA A 14 -5.42 2.01 -4.81
CA ALA A 14 -4.42 2.67 -4.02
C ALA A 14 -4.03 1.79 -2.84
N CYS A 15 -2.73 1.75 -2.54
CA CYS A 15 -2.26 1.04 -1.36
C CYS A 15 -2.79 1.74 -0.11
N PRO A 16 -3.43 1.02 0.81
CA PRO A 16 -3.97 1.66 2.01
C PRO A 16 -2.89 2.24 2.93
N CYS A 17 -1.66 1.78 2.80
CA CYS A 17 -0.57 2.27 3.64
C CYS A 17 0.04 3.56 3.07
N CYS A 18 0.51 3.54 1.84
CA CYS A 18 1.22 4.69 1.28
C CYS A 18 0.37 5.52 0.32
N ALA A 19 -0.81 5.07 -0.02
CA ALA A 19 -1.75 5.76 -0.90
C ALA A 19 -1.33 5.79 -2.37
N HIS A 20 -0.22 5.17 -2.73
CA HIS A 20 0.21 5.11 -4.12
C HIS A 20 -0.58 4.05 -4.88
N ARG A 21 -0.75 4.27 -6.18
CA ARG A 21 -1.62 3.42 -6.99
C ARG A 21 -0.84 2.21 -7.50
N THR A 22 -0.56 1.29 -6.58
CA THR A 22 0.27 0.12 -6.87
C THR A 22 -0.53 -1.18 -6.98
N GLY A 23 -1.84 -1.11 -6.80
CA GLY A 23 -2.69 -2.28 -6.87
C GLY A 23 -2.80 -2.99 -5.54
N SER A 24 -3.29 -4.23 -5.58
CA SER A 24 -3.42 -5.04 -4.38
C SER A 24 -2.19 -5.95 -4.25
N GLY A 25 -2.17 -6.77 -3.21
CA GLY A 25 -1.04 -7.65 -2.94
C GLY A 25 0.01 -6.92 -2.13
N THR A 26 1.29 -7.26 -2.36
CA THR A 26 2.37 -6.60 -1.66
C THR A 26 2.80 -5.36 -2.44
N CYS A 27 2.76 -4.21 -1.80
CA CYS A 27 3.06 -2.94 -2.44
C CYS A 27 4.56 -2.79 -2.68
N PRO A 28 5.00 -2.53 -3.92
CA PRO A 28 6.42 -2.35 -4.18
C PRO A 28 7.00 -1.05 -3.64
N VAL A 29 6.14 -0.11 -3.25
CA VAL A 29 6.59 1.18 -2.76
C VAL A 29 6.78 1.18 -1.24
N CYS A 30 5.90 0.53 -0.49
CA CYS A 30 6.02 0.50 0.97
C CYS A 30 6.14 -0.90 1.56
N PHE A 31 5.89 -1.93 0.77
CA PHE A 31 5.94 -3.35 1.14
C PHE A 31 4.82 -3.77 2.09
N TRP A 32 3.75 -2.99 2.20
CA TRP A 32 2.54 -3.43 2.90
C TRP A 32 1.83 -4.48 2.06
N THR A 33 1.39 -5.56 2.68
CA THR A 33 0.60 -6.57 2.00
C THR A 33 -0.87 -6.37 2.36
N ASP A 34 -1.72 -6.27 1.34
CA ASP A 34 -3.14 -6.02 1.55
C ASP A 34 -3.74 -7.18 2.35
N ASP A 35 -4.27 -6.88 3.52
CA ASP A 35 -4.88 -7.87 4.41
C ASP A 35 -6.33 -7.51 4.73
N GLY A 36 -6.89 -6.58 3.96
CA GLY A 36 -8.26 -6.13 4.18
C GLY A 36 -8.40 -5.03 5.21
N SER A 37 -7.29 -4.53 5.76
CA SER A 37 -7.35 -3.43 6.71
C SER A 37 -7.87 -2.16 6.05
N THR A 38 -8.70 -1.43 6.76
CA THR A 38 -9.30 -0.19 6.30
C THR A 38 -9.09 0.90 7.34
N ASP A 39 -9.56 2.10 7.04
CA ASP A 39 -9.44 3.20 8.01
C ASP A 39 -10.17 2.88 9.32
N GLU A 40 -11.28 2.16 9.24
CA GLU A 40 -12.06 1.83 10.43
C GLU A 40 -11.33 0.89 11.39
N ASN A 41 -10.49 0.02 10.86
CA ASN A 41 -9.78 -0.93 11.70
C ASN A 41 -8.27 -0.79 11.59
N ALA A 42 -7.78 0.38 11.18
CA ALA A 42 -6.37 0.59 10.92
C ALA A 42 -5.47 0.32 12.13
N GLU A 43 -6.00 0.43 13.33
CA GLU A 43 -5.20 0.23 14.54
C GLU A 43 -5.12 -1.21 14.99
N VAL A 44 -5.80 -2.11 14.29
CA VAL A 44 -5.83 -3.52 14.66
C VAL A 44 -4.85 -4.30 13.80
N ALA A 45 -3.89 -4.97 14.44
CA ALA A 45 -3.01 -5.88 13.74
C ALA A 45 -3.79 -7.17 13.47
N ARG A 46 -3.83 -7.57 12.20
CA ARG A 46 -4.68 -8.70 11.81
C ARG A 46 -3.96 -10.05 11.85
N GLY A 47 -2.65 -10.04 12.04
CA GLY A 47 -1.91 -11.26 12.23
C GLY A 47 -1.62 -12.07 10.98
N GLY A 48 -1.96 -11.58 9.82
CA GLY A 48 -1.70 -12.29 8.57
C GLY A 48 -0.34 -11.97 8.01
N PRO A 49 -0.25 -11.61 6.73
CA PRO A 49 1.03 -11.38 6.07
C PRO A 49 1.85 -10.24 6.68
N ASN A 50 1.20 -9.34 7.41
CA ASN A 50 1.90 -8.23 8.04
C ASN A 50 2.23 -8.49 9.52
N GLY A 51 1.90 -9.68 10.02
CA GLY A 51 2.22 -10.05 11.39
C GLY A 51 1.58 -9.13 12.42
N ASP A 52 2.38 -8.61 13.33
CA ASP A 52 1.88 -7.74 14.38
C ASP A 52 1.75 -6.28 13.95
N LEU A 53 1.98 -5.99 12.68
CA LEU A 53 1.98 -4.63 12.18
C LEU A 53 0.56 -4.21 11.80
N SER A 54 0.04 -3.17 12.45
CA SER A 54 -1.24 -2.59 12.07
C SER A 54 -1.06 -1.63 10.90
N LEU A 55 -2.16 -1.36 10.18
CA LEU A 55 -2.11 -0.40 9.09
C LEU A 55 -1.72 0.99 9.59
N ALA A 56 -2.24 1.40 10.74
CA ALA A 56 -1.90 2.71 11.32
C ALA A 56 -0.41 2.81 11.60
N HIS A 57 0.18 1.74 12.14
CA HIS A 57 1.61 1.73 12.43
C HIS A 57 2.43 1.71 11.14
N ALA A 58 1.95 0.96 10.14
CA ALA A 58 2.63 0.92 8.84
C ALA A 58 2.64 2.29 8.18
N ARG A 59 1.53 3.03 8.28
CA ARG A 59 1.46 4.40 7.73
C ARG A 59 2.46 5.33 8.40
N LEU A 60 2.59 5.22 9.72
CA LEU A 60 3.55 6.00 10.46
C LEU A 60 4.98 5.63 10.06
N ASN A 61 5.24 4.34 9.94
CA ASN A 61 6.55 3.87 9.51
C ASN A 61 6.89 4.37 8.11
N TYR A 62 5.93 4.36 7.21
CA TYR A 62 6.18 4.85 5.86
C TYR A 62 6.58 6.33 5.88
N ALA A 63 5.92 7.12 6.69
CA ALA A 63 6.24 8.55 6.79
C ALA A 63 7.66 8.77 7.32
N ILE A 64 8.14 7.87 8.18
CA ILE A 64 9.46 8.03 8.81
C ILE A 64 10.55 7.34 8.00
N TYR A 65 10.31 6.12 7.54
CA TYR A 65 11.34 5.26 6.96
C TYR A 65 11.20 5.05 5.46
N GLY A 66 10.09 5.46 4.85
CA GLY A 66 9.83 5.17 3.43
C GLY A 66 9.42 3.73 3.17
N ALA A 67 9.03 3.00 4.21
CA ALA A 67 8.57 1.62 4.12
C ALA A 67 7.59 1.35 5.26
N SER A 68 6.74 0.34 5.09
CA SER A 68 5.76 -0.03 6.11
C SER A 68 6.42 -0.53 7.39
N HIS A 69 7.65 -0.98 7.31
CA HIS A 69 8.46 -1.36 8.46
C HIS A 69 9.93 -1.10 8.10
N PRO A 70 10.76 -0.71 9.07
CA PRO A 70 12.18 -0.42 8.78
C PRO A 70 12.91 -1.58 8.12
N ARG A 71 12.53 -2.83 8.44
CA ARG A 71 13.21 -3.99 7.85
C ARG A 71 13.00 -4.11 6.35
N TYR A 72 12.05 -3.36 5.78
CA TYR A 72 11.77 -3.41 4.36
C TYR A 72 12.39 -2.26 3.57
N GLN A 73 13.20 -1.44 4.23
CA GLN A 73 13.78 -0.26 3.56
C GLN A 73 14.55 -0.61 2.30
N ASP A 74 15.21 -1.76 2.28
CA ASP A 74 15.99 -2.18 1.11
C ASP A 74 15.15 -2.94 0.08
N ALA A 75 13.90 -3.21 0.39
CA ALA A 75 13.01 -3.98 -0.48
C ALA A 75 12.05 -3.10 -1.28
N VAL A 76 12.03 -1.80 -1.02
CA VAL A 76 11.07 -0.89 -1.63
C VAL A 76 11.75 0.05 -2.61
N ARG A 77 10.93 0.73 -3.41
CA ARG A 77 11.39 1.72 -4.36
C ARG A 77 10.48 2.95 -4.30
N PRO A 78 10.95 4.10 -4.80
CA PRO A 78 10.06 5.26 -4.90
C PRO A 78 8.90 5.00 -5.83
N PRO A 79 7.77 5.70 -5.66
CA PRO A 79 6.64 5.54 -6.57
C PRO A 79 6.98 6.11 -7.94
N ARG A 80 6.42 5.48 -8.99
CA ARG A 80 6.53 6.01 -10.34
C ARG A 80 5.46 7.08 -10.55
N PRO A 81 5.62 7.95 -11.57
CA PRO A 81 4.64 9.00 -11.81
C PRO A 81 3.21 8.49 -11.99
N ASP A 82 3.04 7.32 -12.61
CA ASP A 82 1.71 6.76 -12.81
C ASP A 82 1.11 6.16 -11.54
N GLU A 83 1.88 6.08 -10.47
CA GLU A 83 1.43 5.56 -9.18
C GLU A 83 1.04 6.66 -8.21
N LEU A 84 1.28 7.90 -8.55
CA LEU A 84 0.92 9.01 -7.67
C LEU A 84 -0.60 9.13 -7.55
N PRO A 85 -1.09 9.49 -6.35
CA PRO A 85 -2.52 9.59 -6.13
C PRO A 85 -3.19 10.71 -6.92
#